data_515c7fa1d55b822690ecab419fe16a00
#
_entry.id   515c7fa1d55b822690ecab419fe16a00
#
_cell.length_a   1.000
_cell.length_b   1.000
_cell.length_c   1.000
_cell.angle_alpha   90.00
_cell.angle_beta   90.00
_cell.angle_gamma   90.00
#
_symmetry.space_group_name_H-M   'P 1'
#
loop_
_entity.id
_entity.type
_entity.pdbx_description
1 polymer ?
#
loop_
_entity_poly.entity_id
_entity_poly.type
_entity_poly.pdbx_seq_one_letter_code
_entity_poly.pdbx_strand_id
1 'polypeptide(L)'
;YHGSTHGTLSIMGNEEYKSNYRPLIPACNQIKFNDIKSLKYITNKTAAVVLEPIQGASGFITPKNNFLHEVRKKCDETKTLLIFDEIQTGFGRLGKIFAVDVFSVVPDILCIAKGMGGGMPIGAFISSWSFMNYLTFQPKLGHITTFGGHPISCTASLETLKQIKNTSILSTIKSKEKVFRKNLKHSKIKEVRGMGLMLAIELGCSKICKKLVDKALNKK
;
A
#
# COMPACT_ATOMS: atom_id res chain seq x y z
N TYR A 1 2.35 -1.21 -6.84
CA TYR A 1 3.79 -0.99 -6.72
C TYR A 1 4.27 -1.45 -5.34
N HIS A 2 5.16 -2.44 -5.29
CA HIS A 2 5.61 -3.05 -4.02
C HIS A 2 7.11 -2.84 -3.73
N GLY A 3 7.77 -2.03 -4.51
CA GLY A 3 9.20 -1.77 -4.41
C GLY A 3 10.00 -2.26 -5.61
N SER A 4 11.32 -2.06 -5.58
CA SER A 4 12.24 -2.34 -6.69
C SER A 4 13.30 -3.40 -6.37
N THR A 5 13.15 -4.14 -5.28
CA THR A 5 13.96 -5.34 -5.04
C THR A 5 13.52 -6.47 -5.97
N HIS A 6 14.38 -7.45 -6.23
CA HIS A 6 14.08 -8.54 -7.15
C HIS A 6 12.78 -9.29 -6.82
N GLY A 7 12.52 -9.56 -5.53
CA GLY A 7 11.28 -10.19 -5.09
C GLY A 7 10.04 -9.32 -5.35
N THR A 8 10.10 -8.05 -4.99
CA THR A 8 8.97 -7.12 -5.18
C THR A 8 8.72 -6.78 -6.66
N LEU A 9 9.77 -6.70 -7.48
CA LEU A 9 9.64 -6.59 -8.94
C LEU A 9 8.91 -7.79 -9.53
N SER A 10 9.17 -8.99 -9.03
CA SER A 10 8.56 -10.22 -9.54
C SER A 10 7.05 -10.22 -9.41
N ILE A 11 6.52 -9.69 -8.30
CA ILE A 11 5.08 -9.60 -8.03
C ILE A 11 4.42 -8.31 -8.56
N MET A 12 5.21 -7.35 -9.10
CA MET A 12 4.68 -6.10 -9.62
C MET A 12 3.99 -6.29 -10.98
N GLY A 13 2.89 -5.57 -11.22
CA GLY A 13 2.12 -5.67 -12.46
C GLY A 13 2.67 -4.86 -13.65
N ASN A 14 3.57 -3.91 -13.42
CA ASN A 14 4.06 -3.03 -14.48
C ASN A 14 5.31 -3.62 -15.16
N GLU A 15 5.18 -3.98 -16.43
CA GLU A 15 6.23 -4.61 -17.21
C GLU A 15 7.40 -3.67 -17.51
N GLU A 16 7.16 -2.36 -17.61
CA GLU A 16 8.21 -1.36 -17.83
C GLU A 16 9.27 -1.39 -16.73
N TYR A 17 8.86 -1.60 -15.47
CA TYR A 17 9.80 -1.73 -14.36
C TYR A 17 10.53 -3.08 -14.30
N LYS A 18 9.99 -4.12 -14.94
CA LYS A 18 10.42 -5.52 -14.79
C LYS A 18 11.34 -5.99 -15.92
N SER A 19 11.15 -5.49 -17.10
CA SER A 19 11.74 -6.04 -18.34
C SER A 19 13.25 -6.20 -18.29
N ASN A 20 13.95 -5.22 -17.73
CA ASN A 20 15.42 -5.21 -17.67
C ASN A 20 16.03 -6.01 -16.50
N TYR A 21 15.19 -6.61 -15.65
CA TYR A 21 15.63 -7.32 -14.44
C TYR A 21 15.36 -8.82 -14.49
N ARG A 22 15.09 -9.36 -15.67
CA ARG A 22 14.86 -10.79 -15.87
C ARG A 22 16.17 -11.60 -15.78
N PRO A 23 16.17 -12.85 -15.27
CA PRO A 23 14.98 -13.62 -14.87
C PRO A 23 14.42 -13.16 -13.51
N LEU A 24 13.10 -13.17 -13.39
CA LEU A 24 12.38 -12.87 -12.16
C LEU A 24 11.96 -14.16 -11.44
N ILE A 25 11.48 -14.06 -10.21
CA ILE A 25 10.95 -15.20 -9.46
C ILE A 25 9.77 -15.79 -10.25
N PRO A 26 9.77 -17.10 -10.52
CA PRO A 26 8.71 -17.76 -11.28
C PRO A 26 7.40 -17.83 -10.50
N ALA A 27 6.32 -18.20 -11.20
CA ALA A 27 4.97 -18.40 -10.64
C ALA A 27 4.33 -17.16 -9.98
N CYS A 28 4.81 -15.95 -10.30
CA CYS A 28 4.17 -14.70 -9.92
C CYS A 28 3.16 -14.30 -10.99
N ASN A 29 1.86 -14.38 -10.64
CA ASN A 29 0.76 -14.07 -11.53
C ASN A 29 0.04 -12.79 -11.07
N GLN A 30 -0.65 -12.12 -12.00
CA GLN A 30 -1.41 -10.90 -11.72
C GLN A 30 -2.91 -11.20 -11.66
N ILE A 31 -3.59 -10.65 -10.67
CA ILE A 31 -5.05 -10.50 -10.65
C ILE A 31 -5.41 -9.04 -10.91
N LYS A 32 -6.53 -8.82 -11.58
CA LYS A 32 -6.97 -7.47 -11.89
C LYS A 32 -7.67 -6.85 -10.69
N PHE A 33 -7.16 -5.72 -10.21
CA PHE A 33 -7.76 -4.98 -9.09
C PHE A 33 -9.20 -4.54 -9.44
N ASN A 34 -10.13 -4.66 -8.49
CA ASN A 34 -11.57 -4.41 -8.67
C ASN A 34 -12.29 -5.35 -9.66
N ASP A 35 -11.68 -6.47 -10.04
CA ASP A 35 -12.32 -7.48 -10.86
C ASP A 35 -12.49 -8.79 -10.08
N ILE A 36 -13.68 -9.00 -9.52
CA ILE A 36 -14.02 -10.21 -8.74
C ILE A 36 -13.84 -11.48 -9.59
N LYS A 37 -14.08 -11.41 -10.92
CA LYS A 37 -13.90 -12.56 -11.80
C LYS A 37 -12.46 -13.05 -11.86
N SER A 38 -11.50 -12.15 -11.65
CA SER A 38 -10.07 -12.50 -11.63
C SER A 38 -9.68 -13.34 -10.40
N LEU A 39 -10.49 -13.34 -9.34
CA LEU A 39 -10.21 -14.11 -8.11
C LEU A 39 -10.24 -15.63 -8.33
N LYS A 40 -10.82 -16.10 -9.43
CA LYS A 40 -10.77 -17.54 -9.83
C LYS A 40 -9.34 -18.06 -9.99
N TYR A 41 -8.37 -17.17 -10.23
CA TYR A 41 -6.96 -17.55 -10.35
C TYR A 41 -6.27 -17.79 -9.00
N ILE A 42 -6.91 -17.42 -7.89
CA ILE A 42 -6.45 -17.76 -6.53
C ILE A 42 -6.95 -19.18 -6.23
N THR A 43 -6.01 -20.09 -6.02
CA THR A 43 -6.29 -21.53 -5.81
C THR A 43 -5.51 -22.04 -4.60
N ASN A 44 -5.75 -23.28 -4.20
CA ASN A 44 -4.98 -23.96 -3.15
C ASN A 44 -3.48 -24.15 -3.47
N LYS A 45 -3.04 -23.82 -4.69
CA LYS A 45 -1.63 -23.74 -5.10
C LYS A 45 -1.05 -22.33 -4.97
N THR A 46 -1.86 -21.34 -4.60
CA THR A 46 -1.43 -19.95 -4.41
C THR A 46 -0.90 -19.79 -3.00
N ALA A 47 0.37 -19.45 -2.85
CA ALA A 47 0.98 -19.23 -1.53
C ALA A 47 0.48 -17.95 -0.87
N ALA A 48 0.43 -16.86 -1.61
CA ALA A 48 -0.01 -15.56 -1.09
C ALA A 48 -0.61 -14.67 -2.18
N VAL A 49 -1.49 -13.77 -1.76
CA VAL A 49 -1.97 -12.62 -2.54
C VAL A 49 -1.42 -11.36 -1.89
N VAL A 50 -0.69 -10.55 -2.65
CA VAL A 50 -0.12 -9.28 -2.20
C VAL A 50 -0.86 -8.15 -2.90
N LEU A 51 -1.39 -7.18 -2.15
CA LEU A 51 -2.06 -6.03 -2.72
C LEU A 51 -1.98 -4.79 -1.81
N GLU A 52 -2.00 -3.62 -2.44
CA GLU A 52 -2.24 -2.36 -1.74
C GLU A 52 -3.76 -2.21 -1.51
N PRO A 53 -4.26 -1.87 -0.29
CA PRO A 53 -5.70 -1.61 -0.09
C PRO A 53 -6.25 -0.49 -0.97
N ILE A 54 -5.42 0.51 -1.27
CA ILE A 54 -5.63 1.52 -2.32
C ILE A 54 -4.37 1.53 -3.17
N GLN A 55 -4.50 1.30 -4.48
CA GLN A 55 -3.34 1.30 -5.36
C GLN A 55 -2.75 2.71 -5.51
N GLY A 56 -1.53 2.91 -5.00
CA GLY A 56 -0.86 4.20 -4.99
C GLY A 56 -0.38 4.64 -6.37
N ALA A 57 0.57 3.92 -6.93
CA ALA A 57 1.24 4.28 -8.19
C ALA A 57 0.31 4.28 -9.42
N SER A 58 -0.80 3.54 -9.35
CA SER A 58 -1.82 3.52 -10.41
C SER A 58 -2.77 4.72 -10.38
N GLY A 59 -2.52 5.72 -9.53
CA GLY A 59 -3.32 6.94 -9.42
C GLY A 59 -4.43 6.83 -8.38
N PHE A 60 -4.13 6.27 -7.23
CA PHE A 60 -4.99 6.17 -6.04
C PHE A 60 -6.34 5.50 -6.33
N ILE A 61 -6.26 4.28 -6.91
CA ILE A 61 -7.43 3.47 -7.22
C ILE A 61 -7.96 2.85 -5.92
N THR A 62 -9.18 3.22 -5.54
CA THR A 62 -9.87 2.67 -4.38
C THR A 62 -10.58 1.35 -4.68
N PRO A 63 -10.70 0.45 -3.70
CA PRO A 63 -11.47 -0.78 -3.87
C PRO A 63 -12.97 -0.47 -4.06
N LYS A 64 -13.64 -1.24 -4.90
CA LYS A 64 -15.07 -1.13 -5.23
C LYS A 64 -15.77 -2.47 -4.98
N ASN A 65 -17.09 -2.43 -4.85
CA ASN A 65 -17.93 -3.64 -4.84
C ASN A 65 -17.45 -4.72 -3.86
N ASN A 66 -17.07 -4.34 -2.65
CA ASN A 66 -16.59 -5.27 -1.64
C ASN A 66 -15.32 -6.07 -2.03
N PHE A 67 -14.56 -5.59 -3.01
CA PHE A 67 -13.45 -6.33 -3.59
C PHE A 67 -12.46 -6.90 -2.55
N LEU A 68 -12.08 -6.11 -1.53
CA LEU A 68 -11.14 -6.58 -0.51
C LEU A 68 -11.71 -7.71 0.35
N HIS A 69 -13.01 -7.68 0.67
CA HIS A 69 -13.69 -8.76 1.39
C HIS A 69 -13.77 -10.02 0.54
N GLU A 70 -14.05 -9.89 -0.76
CA GLU A 70 -14.07 -11.04 -1.68
C GLU A 70 -12.66 -11.66 -1.82
N VAL A 71 -11.61 -10.81 -1.85
CA VAL A 71 -10.23 -11.32 -1.82
C VAL A 71 -9.96 -12.08 -0.53
N ARG A 72 -10.32 -11.51 0.65
CA ARG A 72 -10.13 -12.18 1.94
C ARG A 72 -10.85 -13.52 1.98
N LYS A 73 -12.14 -13.52 1.63
CA LYS A 73 -12.95 -14.73 1.55
C LYS A 73 -12.29 -15.79 0.65
N LYS A 74 -11.84 -15.39 -0.53
CA LYS A 74 -11.18 -16.31 -1.45
C LYS A 74 -9.87 -16.88 -0.91
N CYS A 75 -9.08 -16.04 -0.23
CA CYS A 75 -7.86 -16.46 0.45
C CYS A 75 -8.16 -17.48 1.57
N ASP A 76 -9.22 -17.27 2.35
CA ASP A 76 -9.64 -18.20 3.40
C ASP A 76 -10.07 -19.55 2.82
N GLU A 77 -10.89 -19.54 1.76
CA GLU A 77 -11.34 -20.76 1.06
C GLU A 77 -10.19 -21.60 0.50
N THR A 78 -9.14 -20.93 0.03
CA THR A 78 -7.98 -21.60 -0.62
C THR A 78 -6.79 -21.78 0.30
N LYS A 79 -6.86 -21.36 1.57
CA LYS A 79 -5.74 -21.33 2.53
C LYS A 79 -4.54 -20.55 2.01
N THR A 80 -4.79 -19.50 1.26
CA THR A 80 -3.81 -18.57 0.69
C THR A 80 -3.58 -17.41 1.67
N LEU A 81 -2.35 -16.99 1.90
CA LEU A 81 -2.05 -15.83 2.74
C LEU A 81 -2.48 -14.53 2.05
N LEU A 82 -3.14 -13.64 2.77
CA LEU A 82 -3.40 -12.27 2.32
C LEU A 82 -2.36 -11.32 2.92
N ILE A 83 -1.65 -10.61 2.07
CA ILE A 83 -0.63 -9.61 2.46
C ILE A 83 -1.11 -8.23 2.02
N PHE A 84 -1.31 -7.33 2.98
CA PHE A 84 -1.59 -5.93 2.70
C PHE A 84 -0.30 -5.12 2.68
N ASP A 85 -0.04 -4.46 1.58
CA ASP A 85 0.97 -3.42 1.47
C ASP A 85 0.37 -2.08 1.89
N GLU A 86 0.52 -1.76 3.17
CA GLU A 86 0.08 -0.48 3.73
C GLU A 86 1.23 0.54 3.85
N ILE A 87 2.29 0.36 3.07
CA ILE A 87 3.43 1.26 3.06
C ILE A 87 3.00 2.71 2.73
N GLN A 88 1.96 2.87 1.91
CA GLN A 88 1.44 4.19 1.54
C GLN A 88 0.11 4.55 2.20
N THR A 89 -0.75 3.57 2.47
CA THR A 89 -2.09 3.78 3.05
C THR A 89 -2.07 3.96 4.56
N GLY A 90 -1.06 3.44 5.24
CA GLY A 90 -0.93 3.45 6.70
C GLY A 90 -0.59 4.82 7.29
N PHE A 91 -0.46 4.82 8.60
CA PHE A 91 -0.06 5.96 9.43
C PHE A 91 -0.92 7.22 9.23
N GLY A 92 -2.24 7.03 9.25
CA GLY A 92 -3.21 8.12 9.30
C GLY A 92 -3.66 8.66 7.94
N ARG A 93 -3.08 8.19 6.84
CA ARG A 93 -3.35 8.73 5.50
C ARG A 93 -4.83 8.77 5.13
N LEU A 94 -5.59 7.78 5.57
CA LEU A 94 -7.02 7.60 5.27
C LEU A 94 -7.96 8.05 6.41
N GLY A 95 -7.43 8.60 7.52
CA GLY A 95 -8.20 9.00 8.70
C GLY A 95 -8.35 7.91 9.76
N LYS A 96 -7.75 6.76 9.54
CA LYS A 96 -7.49 5.68 10.51
C LYS A 96 -6.00 5.38 10.52
N ILE A 97 -5.49 4.69 11.54
CA ILE A 97 -4.05 4.35 11.57
C ILE A 97 -3.70 3.50 10.36
N PHE A 98 -4.53 2.50 10.05
CA PHE A 98 -4.34 1.62 8.91
C PHE A 98 -5.60 1.50 8.04
N ALA A 99 -5.44 1.10 6.78
CA ALA A 99 -6.54 0.79 5.88
C ALA A 99 -7.32 -0.45 6.33
N VAL A 100 -6.70 -1.36 7.07
CA VAL A 100 -7.36 -2.46 7.79
C VAL A 100 -8.59 -1.97 8.54
N ASP A 101 -8.45 -0.87 9.30
CA ASP A 101 -9.55 -0.28 10.08
C ASP A 101 -10.60 0.43 9.20
N VAL A 102 -10.19 0.91 8.02
CA VAL A 102 -11.10 1.59 7.08
C VAL A 102 -12.00 0.60 6.35
N PHE A 103 -11.41 -0.53 5.92
CA PHE A 103 -12.09 -1.52 5.10
C PHE A 103 -12.58 -2.73 5.89
N SER A 104 -12.25 -2.83 7.19
CA SER A 104 -12.62 -3.96 8.06
C SER A 104 -12.19 -5.33 7.49
N VAL A 105 -11.01 -5.38 6.86
CA VAL A 105 -10.42 -6.60 6.31
C VAL A 105 -9.05 -6.81 6.93
N VAL A 106 -8.89 -7.90 7.66
CA VAL A 106 -7.63 -8.23 8.35
C VAL A 106 -6.78 -9.14 7.45
N PRO A 107 -5.57 -8.71 7.05
CA PRO A 107 -4.63 -9.56 6.33
C PRO A 107 -3.90 -10.53 7.28
N ASP A 108 -3.27 -11.55 6.72
CA ASP A 108 -2.37 -12.43 7.48
C ASP A 108 -1.02 -11.76 7.73
N ILE A 109 -0.58 -10.90 6.81
CA ILE A 109 0.66 -10.13 6.91
C ILE A 109 0.37 -8.67 6.52
N LEU A 110 0.85 -7.74 7.35
CA LEU A 110 0.76 -6.31 7.12
C LEU A 110 2.15 -5.71 6.89
N CYS A 111 2.39 -5.11 5.73
CA CYS A 111 3.65 -4.41 5.43
C CYS A 111 3.49 -2.90 5.64
N ILE A 112 4.40 -2.29 6.39
CA ILE A 112 4.37 -0.88 6.76
C ILE A 112 5.74 -0.22 6.62
N ALA A 113 5.77 1.05 6.22
CA ALA A 113 6.98 1.87 6.12
C ALA A 113 6.60 3.36 5.95
N LYS A 114 7.41 4.15 5.25
CA LYS A 114 7.20 5.57 4.91
C LYS A 114 6.78 6.41 6.12
N GLY A 115 5.48 6.71 6.25
CA GLY A 115 4.92 7.48 7.35
C GLY A 115 5.28 6.94 8.74
N MET A 116 5.54 5.64 8.84
CA MET A 116 5.98 5.00 10.08
C MET A 116 7.22 5.68 10.68
N GLY A 117 8.19 6.04 9.85
CA GLY A 117 9.49 6.53 10.32
C GLY A 117 9.53 7.98 10.80
N GLY A 118 8.48 8.79 10.52
CA GLY A 118 8.49 10.21 10.86
C GLY A 118 9.66 10.99 10.24
N GLY A 119 10.16 10.54 9.09
CA GLY A 119 11.32 11.07 8.39
C GLY A 119 12.56 10.16 8.43
N MET A 120 12.59 9.18 9.34
CA MET A 120 13.69 8.20 9.42
C MET A 120 13.40 6.95 8.58
N PRO A 121 14.46 6.32 7.99
CA PRO A 121 14.30 5.11 7.20
C PRO A 121 13.98 3.91 8.10
N ILE A 122 12.77 3.36 7.94
CA ILE A 122 12.31 2.16 8.65
C ILE A 122 11.20 1.51 7.86
N GLY A 123 11.11 0.20 7.92
CA GLY A 123 9.99 -0.60 7.47
C GLY A 123 9.81 -1.79 8.38
N ALA A 124 8.60 -2.32 8.41
CA ALA A 124 8.28 -3.52 9.15
C ALA A 124 7.22 -4.34 8.41
N PHE A 125 7.17 -5.61 8.70
CA PHE A 125 6.01 -6.45 8.44
C PHE A 125 5.53 -7.07 9.75
N ILE A 126 4.23 -7.22 9.87
CA ILE A 126 3.57 -7.68 11.09
C ILE A 126 2.72 -8.88 10.73
N SER A 127 2.80 -9.92 11.55
CA SER A 127 1.98 -11.11 11.39
C SER A 127 1.74 -11.78 12.74
N SER A 128 0.99 -12.88 12.75
CA SER A 128 0.79 -13.69 13.95
C SER A 128 2.12 -14.32 14.42
N TRP A 129 2.21 -14.60 15.72
CA TRP A 129 3.37 -15.30 16.28
C TRP A 129 3.67 -16.61 15.55
N SER A 130 2.64 -17.37 15.21
CA SER A 130 2.79 -18.65 14.51
C SER A 130 3.50 -18.50 13.17
N PHE A 131 3.18 -17.48 12.37
CA PHE A 131 3.88 -17.20 11.12
C PHE A 131 5.29 -16.64 11.35
N MET A 132 5.44 -15.70 12.27
CA MET A 132 6.75 -15.11 12.55
C MET A 132 7.76 -16.13 13.06
N ASN A 133 7.29 -17.15 13.77
CA ASN A 133 8.16 -18.19 14.31
C ASN A 133 8.85 -19.03 13.22
N TYR A 134 8.26 -19.16 12.02
CA TYR A 134 8.94 -19.84 10.90
C TYR A 134 10.26 -19.17 10.50
N LEU A 135 10.44 -17.89 10.79
CA LEU A 135 11.68 -17.15 10.50
C LEU A 135 12.79 -17.41 11.54
N THR A 136 12.50 -18.14 12.61
CA THR A 136 13.45 -18.43 13.68
C THR A 136 14.11 -19.80 13.58
N PHE A 137 13.60 -20.65 12.68
CA PHE A 137 14.09 -22.01 12.45
C PHE A 137 14.63 -22.15 11.02
N GLN A 138 15.48 -23.07 10.78
CA GLN A 138 16.05 -23.56 9.52
C GLN A 138 15.96 -22.64 8.30
N PRO A 139 16.82 -21.63 8.19
CA PRO A 139 17.96 -21.35 9.07
C PRO A 139 17.58 -20.55 10.30
N LYS A 140 18.33 -20.66 11.38
CA LYS A 140 18.29 -19.68 12.48
C LYS A 140 18.56 -18.29 11.90
N LEU A 141 17.85 -17.27 12.40
CA LEU A 141 17.93 -15.90 11.87
C LEU A 141 17.53 -15.82 10.40
N GLY A 142 16.46 -16.50 10.01
CA GLY A 142 15.94 -16.52 8.63
C GLY A 142 15.51 -15.14 8.11
N HIS A 143 15.39 -14.14 9.00
CA HIS A 143 15.19 -12.74 8.65
C HIS A 143 16.15 -11.87 9.46
N ILE A 144 17.22 -11.42 8.84
CA ILE A 144 18.23 -10.54 9.45
C ILE A 144 18.57 -9.39 8.50
N THR A 145 18.73 -8.19 9.03
CA THR A 145 19.21 -7.01 8.32
C THR A 145 20.20 -6.25 9.18
N THR A 146 21.19 -5.61 8.57
CA THR A 146 22.24 -4.87 9.30
C THR A 146 21.65 -3.73 10.13
N PHE A 147 20.67 -3.00 9.61
CA PHE A 147 20.07 -1.83 10.26
C PHE A 147 18.63 -2.08 10.75
N GLY A 148 18.17 -3.33 10.76
CA GLY A 148 16.85 -3.70 11.29
C GLY A 148 16.78 -3.38 12.78
N GLY A 149 15.74 -2.67 13.20
CA GLY A 149 15.60 -2.26 14.60
C GLY A 149 16.55 -1.14 15.04
N HIS A 150 17.09 -0.35 14.13
CA HIS A 150 18.01 0.76 14.47
C HIS A 150 17.36 1.69 15.50
N PRO A 151 18.02 1.96 16.65
CA PRO A 151 17.39 2.66 17.79
C PRO A 151 16.80 4.03 17.45
N ILE A 152 17.49 4.84 16.65
CA ILE A 152 17.01 6.18 16.25
C ILE A 152 15.74 6.04 15.40
N SER A 153 15.73 5.15 14.42
CA SER A 153 14.57 4.93 13.55
C SER A 153 13.38 4.37 14.34
N CYS A 154 13.62 3.45 15.28
CA CYS A 154 12.58 2.91 16.15
C CYS A 154 12.01 3.98 17.09
N THR A 155 12.85 4.84 17.66
CA THR A 155 12.42 5.95 18.52
C THR A 155 11.56 6.96 17.74
N ALA A 156 11.99 7.35 16.54
CA ALA A 156 11.23 8.22 15.66
C ALA A 156 9.89 7.61 15.27
N SER A 157 9.87 6.30 14.96
CA SER A 157 8.65 5.56 14.66
C SER A 157 7.68 5.51 15.84
N LEU A 158 8.18 5.23 17.03
CA LEU A 158 7.39 5.21 18.27
C LEU A 158 6.74 6.58 18.52
N GLU A 159 7.53 7.64 18.40
CA GLU A 159 7.00 9.00 18.59
C GLU A 159 5.98 9.37 17.52
N THR A 160 6.21 9.03 16.26
CA THR A 160 5.25 9.21 15.18
C THR A 160 3.92 8.53 15.49
N LEU A 161 3.94 7.29 15.97
CA LEU A 161 2.74 6.55 16.34
C LEU A 161 2.02 7.20 17.53
N LYS A 162 2.77 7.66 18.55
CA LYS A 162 2.21 8.40 19.70
C LYS A 162 1.51 9.68 19.24
N GLN A 163 2.16 10.48 18.39
CA GLN A 163 1.58 11.72 17.86
C GLN A 163 0.28 11.45 17.08
N ILE A 164 0.25 10.42 16.23
CA ILE A 164 -0.94 10.05 15.48
C ILE A 164 -2.07 9.58 16.42
N LYS A 165 -1.77 8.79 17.47
CA LYS A 165 -2.77 8.28 18.40
C LYS A 165 -3.30 9.33 19.37
N ASN A 166 -2.44 10.18 19.89
CA ASN A 166 -2.74 11.05 21.01
C ASN A 166 -3.18 12.45 20.59
N THR A 167 -3.26 12.74 19.29
CA THR A 167 -3.68 14.03 18.77
C THR A 167 -4.95 13.89 17.93
N SER A 168 -5.55 15.02 17.57
CA SER A 168 -6.74 15.07 16.71
C SER A 168 -6.42 14.90 15.20
N ILE A 169 -5.20 14.52 14.84
CA ILE A 169 -4.77 14.42 13.43
C ILE A 169 -5.75 13.55 12.62
N LEU A 170 -6.06 12.35 13.12
CA LEU A 170 -6.92 11.41 12.40
C LEU A 170 -8.33 11.95 12.16
N SER A 171 -8.92 12.62 13.15
CA SER A 171 -10.27 13.19 13.04
C SER A 171 -10.36 14.34 12.03
N THR A 172 -9.23 15.04 11.76
CA THR A 172 -9.18 16.15 10.80
C THR A 172 -9.01 15.72 9.34
N ILE A 173 -8.67 14.45 9.07
CA ILE A 173 -8.40 14.00 7.70
C ILE A 173 -9.62 14.18 6.79
N LYS A 174 -10.82 13.82 7.27
CA LYS A 174 -12.06 13.92 6.49
C LYS A 174 -12.41 15.39 6.15
N SER A 175 -12.17 16.32 7.07
CA SER A 175 -12.39 17.75 6.80
C SER A 175 -11.37 18.30 5.80
N LYS A 176 -10.10 17.91 5.92
CA LYS A 176 -9.04 18.26 4.96
C LYS A 176 -9.35 17.71 3.57
N GLU A 177 -9.77 16.45 3.45
CA GLU A 177 -10.21 15.86 2.19
C GLU A 177 -11.32 16.70 1.53
N LYS A 178 -12.34 17.12 2.32
CA LYS A 178 -13.41 17.98 1.81
C LYS A 178 -12.90 19.31 1.26
N VAL A 179 -11.92 19.94 1.94
CA VAL A 179 -11.29 21.19 1.47
C VAL A 179 -10.61 20.98 0.13
N PHE A 180 -9.81 19.92 -0.01
CA PHE A 180 -9.17 19.59 -1.29
C PHE A 180 -10.21 19.37 -2.40
N ARG A 181 -11.21 18.53 -2.19
CA ARG A 181 -12.25 18.24 -3.20
C ARG A 181 -13.05 19.48 -3.58
N LYS A 182 -13.32 20.38 -2.63
CA LYS A 182 -14.02 21.65 -2.88
C LYS A 182 -13.24 22.58 -3.81
N ASN A 183 -11.90 22.62 -3.65
CA ASN A 183 -11.03 23.54 -4.37
C ASN A 183 -10.44 22.94 -5.67
N LEU A 184 -10.42 21.61 -5.82
CA LEU A 184 -9.95 20.94 -7.03
C LEU A 184 -11.06 20.89 -8.09
N LYS A 185 -11.48 22.06 -8.57
CA LYS A 185 -12.52 22.22 -9.61
C LYS A 185 -11.95 22.98 -10.79
N HIS A 186 -11.90 22.33 -11.95
CA HIS A 186 -11.49 22.97 -13.19
C HIS A 186 -12.02 22.15 -14.38
N SER A 187 -12.36 22.78 -15.51
CA SER A 187 -12.92 22.13 -16.70
C SER A 187 -12.05 21.00 -17.29
N LYS A 188 -10.74 21.03 -17.04
CA LYS A 188 -9.79 19.99 -17.47
C LYS A 188 -9.68 18.82 -16.49
N ILE A 189 -10.24 18.91 -15.29
CA ILE A 189 -10.27 17.82 -14.32
C ILE A 189 -11.43 16.90 -14.68
N LYS A 190 -11.13 15.67 -15.05
CA LYS A 190 -12.13 14.63 -15.34
C LYS A 190 -12.65 13.97 -14.07
N GLU A 191 -11.77 13.75 -13.10
CA GLU A 191 -12.07 13.09 -11.85
C GLU A 191 -11.09 13.52 -10.76
N VAL A 192 -11.57 13.61 -9.51
CA VAL A 192 -10.74 13.64 -8.31
C VAL A 192 -11.05 12.37 -7.53
N ARG A 193 -10.19 11.37 -7.62
CA ARG A 193 -10.35 10.06 -6.97
C ARG A 193 -9.42 9.89 -5.77
N GLY A 194 -9.65 8.82 -5.02
CA GLY A 194 -8.90 8.50 -3.82
C GLY A 194 -9.74 8.63 -2.55
N MET A 195 -9.07 8.58 -1.40
CA MET A 195 -9.69 8.64 -0.07
C MET A 195 -8.75 9.32 0.92
N GLY A 196 -9.29 10.07 1.87
CA GLY A 196 -8.50 10.79 2.86
C GLY A 196 -7.54 11.78 2.21
N LEU A 197 -6.26 11.70 2.54
CA LEU A 197 -5.21 12.51 1.91
C LEU A 197 -4.42 11.75 0.83
N MET A 198 -4.97 10.66 0.30
CA MET A 198 -4.54 10.00 -0.93
C MET A 198 -5.47 10.42 -2.07
N LEU A 199 -5.22 11.58 -2.67
CA LEU A 199 -6.06 12.14 -3.73
C LEU A 199 -5.28 12.26 -5.04
N ALA A 200 -5.87 11.82 -6.14
CA ALA A 200 -5.35 11.96 -7.49
C ALA A 200 -6.31 12.77 -8.36
N ILE A 201 -5.75 13.60 -9.23
CA ILE A 201 -6.46 14.39 -10.23
C ILE A 201 -6.28 13.71 -11.59
N GLU A 202 -7.36 13.27 -12.20
CA GLU A 202 -7.36 12.73 -13.56
C GLU A 202 -7.58 13.84 -14.58
N LEU A 203 -6.61 14.03 -15.48
CA LEU A 203 -6.67 15.03 -16.54
C LEU A 203 -6.89 14.41 -17.93
N GLY A 204 -6.78 13.07 -18.03
CA GLY A 204 -6.99 12.31 -19.27
C GLY A 204 -5.97 12.59 -20.37
N CYS A 205 -4.88 13.31 -20.09
CA CYS A 205 -3.83 13.62 -21.05
C CYS A 205 -2.46 13.81 -20.36
N SER A 206 -1.51 12.95 -20.69
CA SER A 206 -0.17 13.00 -20.10
C SER A 206 0.58 14.33 -20.36
N LYS A 207 0.38 14.93 -21.53
CA LYS A 207 0.97 16.24 -21.87
C LYS A 207 0.44 17.36 -20.96
N ILE A 208 -0.85 17.31 -20.61
CA ILE A 208 -1.45 18.28 -19.67
C ILE A 208 -0.93 18.03 -18.27
N CYS A 209 -0.83 16.77 -17.84
CA CYS A 209 -0.25 16.41 -16.55
C CYS A 209 1.18 16.97 -16.41
N LYS A 210 2.04 16.71 -17.39
CA LYS A 210 3.42 17.22 -17.38
C LYS A 210 3.46 18.75 -17.28
N LYS A 211 2.71 19.46 -18.12
CA LYS A 211 2.63 20.94 -18.06
C LYS A 211 2.14 21.47 -16.71
N LEU A 212 1.21 20.76 -16.07
CA LEU A 212 0.70 21.14 -14.74
C LEU A 212 1.79 20.97 -13.68
N VAL A 213 2.50 19.82 -13.69
CA VAL A 213 3.60 19.54 -12.76
C VAL A 213 4.71 20.58 -12.92
N ASP A 214 5.17 20.84 -14.16
CA ASP A 214 6.22 21.82 -14.45
C ASP A 214 5.82 23.22 -13.95
N LYS A 215 4.56 23.64 -14.19
CA LYS A 215 4.06 24.94 -13.70
C LYS A 215 3.95 24.99 -12.18
N ALA A 216 3.56 23.90 -11.54
CA ALA A 216 3.44 23.84 -10.08
C ALA A 216 4.82 23.92 -9.39
N LEU A 217 5.83 23.25 -9.95
CA LEU A 217 7.21 23.30 -9.46
C LEU A 217 7.84 24.70 -9.61
N ASN A 218 7.46 25.44 -10.64
CA ASN A 218 7.98 26.80 -10.89
C ASN A 218 7.22 27.92 -10.14
N LYS A 219 6.12 27.59 -9.45
CA LYS A 219 5.44 28.51 -8.54
C LYS A 219 6.04 28.36 -7.13
N LYS A 220 6.88 29.31 -6.78
CA LYS A 220 7.37 29.48 -5.40
C LYS A 220 6.27 29.99 -4.49
#